data_8a4c4a4754d2ff8856abe53d8b2743c6
#
_entry.id   8a4c4a4754d2ff8856abe53d8b2743c6
#
_cell.length_a   1.000
_cell.length_b   1.000
_cell.length_c   1.000
_cell.angle_alpha   90.00
_cell.angle_beta   90.00
_cell.angle_gamma   90.00
#
_symmetry.space_group_name_H-M   'P 1'
#
loop_
_entity.id
_entity.type
_entity.pdbx_description
1 polymer ?
#
loop_
_entity_poly.entity_id
_entity_poly.type
_entity_poly.pdbx_seq_one_letter_code
_entity_poly.pdbx_strand_id
1 'polypeptide(L)'
;MEILSLSIDDKTLEKLNETQRLLKFKSRSKLLRTAIMNITIDYNEINTASGNIECVFVLTYKENEKNHVSDLVHKYKDIIKTEVHHHSYGSGVDIIISSSDADNIRKMFSSLRASKCIYSVSYSLLGKE
;
A
#
# COMPACT_ATOMS: atom_id res chain seq x y z
N MET A 1 -13.99 -6.78 -26.63
CA MET A 1 -13.87 -5.70 -25.65
C MET A 1 -15.22 -5.50 -24.98
N GLU A 2 -15.23 -5.42 -23.68
CA GLU A 2 -16.47 -5.19 -22.93
C GLU A 2 -16.57 -3.73 -22.51
N ILE A 3 -17.82 -3.27 -22.34
CA ILE A 3 -18.11 -1.92 -21.85
C ILE A 3 -18.53 -2.04 -20.40
N LEU A 4 -17.84 -1.31 -19.53
CA LEU A 4 -18.11 -1.28 -18.10
C LEU A 4 -18.63 0.11 -17.71
N SER A 5 -19.74 0.14 -16.99
CA SER A 5 -20.28 1.37 -16.43
C SER A 5 -19.89 1.47 -14.95
N LEU A 6 -19.54 2.68 -14.53
CA LEU A 6 -19.04 2.93 -13.19
C LEU A 6 -19.66 4.19 -12.60
N SER A 7 -20.15 4.10 -11.36
CA SER A 7 -20.62 5.26 -10.61
C SER A 7 -19.52 5.75 -9.69
N ILE A 8 -19.24 7.03 -9.74
CA ILE A 8 -18.26 7.67 -8.87
C ILE A 8 -18.85 8.96 -8.30
N ASP A 9 -18.39 9.35 -7.13
CA ASP A 9 -18.82 10.60 -6.51
C ASP A 9 -18.16 11.81 -7.19
N ASP A 10 -18.66 13.01 -6.87
CA ASP A 10 -18.18 14.25 -7.49
C ASP A 10 -16.69 14.50 -7.19
N LYS A 11 -16.26 14.20 -5.98
CA LYS A 11 -14.88 14.39 -5.57
C LYS A 11 -13.93 13.47 -6.34
N THR A 12 -14.32 12.22 -6.54
CA THR A 12 -13.54 11.26 -7.34
C THR A 12 -13.51 11.66 -8.80
N LEU A 13 -14.63 12.15 -9.33
CA LEU A 13 -14.71 12.65 -10.72
C LEU A 13 -13.77 13.83 -10.93
N GLU A 14 -13.73 14.75 -9.99
CA GLU A 14 -12.82 15.90 -10.03
C GLU A 14 -11.35 15.45 -10.07
N LYS A 15 -10.99 14.50 -9.23
CA LYS A 15 -9.64 13.91 -9.23
C LYS A 15 -9.33 13.18 -10.53
N LEU A 16 -10.29 12.46 -11.08
CA LEU A 16 -10.14 11.77 -12.36
C LEU A 16 -9.80 12.77 -13.47
N ASN A 17 -10.58 13.86 -13.57
CA ASN A 17 -10.40 14.87 -14.60
C ASN A 17 -9.05 15.59 -14.45
N GLU A 18 -8.68 15.92 -13.24
CA GLU A 18 -7.39 16.54 -12.94
C GLU A 18 -6.21 15.63 -13.30
N THR A 19 -6.28 14.37 -12.89
CA THR A 19 -5.23 13.39 -13.19
C THR A 19 -5.09 13.15 -14.69
N GLN A 20 -6.22 13.05 -15.39
CA GLN A 20 -6.22 12.90 -16.85
C GLN A 20 -5.50 14.07 -17.52
N ARG A 21 -5.78 15.29 -17.08
CA ARG A 21 -5.17 16.51 -17.62
C ARG A 21 -3.66 16.58 -17.31
N LEU A 22 -3.29 16.37 -16.05
CA LEU A 22 -1.91 16.51 -15.60
C LEU A 22 -0.99 15.44 -16.21
N LEU A 23 -1.45 14.22 -16.32
CA LEU A 23 -0.67 13.12 -16.86
C LEU A 23 -0.89 12.92 -18.36
N LYS A 24 -1.70 13.78 -18.98
CA LYS A 24 -1.94 13.82 -20.43
C LYS A 24 -2.50 12.51 -21.00
N PHE A 25 -3.38 11.86 -20.26
CA PHE A 25 -4.10 10.70 -20.78
C PHE A 25 -5.13 11.15 -21.84
N LYS A 26 -5.16 10.46 -22.97
CA LYS A 26 -6.07 10.79 -24.08
C LYS A 26 -7.54 10.55 -23.76
N SER A 27 -7.83 9.61 -22.86
CA SER A 27 -9.19 9.27 -22.50
C SER A 27 -9.27 8.78 -21.05
N ARG A 28 -10.48 8.85 -20.47
CA ARG A 28 -10.78 8.28 -19.16
C ARG A 28 -10.53 6.76 -19.15
N SER A 29 -10.92 6.10 -20.24
CA SER A 29 -10.72 4.64 -20.38
C SER A 29 -9.24 4.27 -20.31
N LYS A 30 -8.38 5.02 -20.98
CA LYS A 30 -6.93 4.78 -20.95
C LYS A 30 -6.37 4.98 -19.53
N LEU A 31 -6.78 6.05 -18.85
CA LEU A 31 -6.36 6.31 -17.48
C LEU A 31 -6.78 5.17 -16.55
N LEU A 32 -8.04 4.73 -16.64
CA LEU A 32 -8.57 3.67 -15.79
C LEU A 32 -7.88 2.32 -16.05
N ARG A 33 -7.64 1.98 -17.33
CA ARG A 33 -6.90 0.77 -17.66
C ARG A 33 -5.47 0.79 -17.09
N THR A 34 -4.81 1.94 -17.19
CA THR A 34 -3.47 2.12 -16.64
C THR A 34 -3.46 1.97 -15.12
N ALA A 35 -4.45 2.57 -14.44
CA ALA A 35 -4.58 2.47 -12.98
C ALA A 35 -4.80 1.02 -12.54
N ILE A 36 -5.65 0.29 -13.23
CA ILE A 36 -5.92 -1.12 -12.94
C ILE A 36 -4.64 -1.95 -13.13
N MET A 37 -3.92 -1.73 -14.23
CA MET A 37 -2.66 -2.43 -14.49
C MET A 37 -1.63 -2.16 -13.40
N ASN A 38 -1.50 -0.92 -12.95
CA ASN A 38 -0.56 -0.56 -11.90
C ASN A 38 -0.90 -1.26 -10.59
N ILE A 39 -2.17 -1.27 -10.20
CA ILE A 39 -2.62 -1.97 -9.00
C ILE A 39 -2.37 -3.48 -9.12
N THR A 40 -2.64 -4.04 -10.28
CA THR A 40 -2.44 -5.47 -10.53
C THR A 40 -0.97 -5.86 -10.42
N ILE A 41 -0.07 -5.05 -10.96
CA ILE A 41 1.37 -5.28 -10.88
C ILE A 41 1.83 -5.26 -9.42
N ASP A 42 1.41 -4.26 -8.66
CA ASP A 42 1.77 -4.13 -7.24
C ASP A 42 1.30 -5.34 -6.44
N TYR A 43 0.07 -5.79 -6.67
CA TYR A 43 -0.47 -6.95 -5.96
C TYR A 43 0.17 -8.27 -6.38
N ASN A 44 0.45 -8.44 -7.66
CA ASN A 44 0.98 -9.70 -8.15
C ASN A 44 2.35 -10.02 -7.54
N GLU A 45 3.18 -9.03 -7.33
CA GLU A 45 4.51 -9.26 -6.77
C GLU A 45 4.42 -9.95 -5.40
N ILE A 46 3.62 -9.41 -4.49
CA ILE A 46 3.48 -9.98 -3.15
C ILE A 46 2.62 -11.25 -3.15
N ASN A 47 1.58 -11.31 -4.00
CA ASN A 47 0.66 -12.46 -4.04
C ASN A 47 1.29 -13.71 -4.64
N THR A 48 2.26 -13.56 -5.53
CA THR A 48 2.93 -14.70 -6.19
C THR A 48 4.26 -15.07 -5.55
N ALA A 49 4.73 -14.28 -4.59
CA ALA A 49 5.96 -14.61 -3.88
C ALA A 49 5.82 -15.91 -3.09
N SER A 50 6.89 -16.69 -3.04
CA SER A 50 6.94 -17.95 -2.30
C SER A 50 8.26 -18.08 -1.55
N GLY A 51 8.30 -18.98 -0.58
CA GLY A 51 9.47 -19.18 0.27
C GLY A 51 9.69 -18.01 1.22
N ASN A 52 10.91 -17.90 1.70
CA ASN A 52 11.28 -16.79 2.60
C ASN A 52 11.57 -15.55 1.78
N ILE A 53 10.97 -14.45 2.17
CA ILE A 53 11.13 -13.15 1.50
C ILE A 53 11.44 -12.08 2.51
N GLU A 54 12.08 -11.03 2.03
CA GLU A 54 12.30 -9.82 2.82
C GLU A 54 11.53 -8.67 2.16
N CYS A 55 10.81 -7.92 2.99
CA CYS A 55 9.89 -6.89 2.50
C CYS A 55 10.05 -5.62 3.33
N VAL A 56 10.13 -4.49 2.64
CA VAL A 56 10.07 -3.18 3.28
C VAL A 56 8.64 -2.67 3.18
N PHE A 57 8.08 -2.27 4.32
CA PHE A 57 6.80 -1.56 4.36
C PHE A 57 7.04 -0.10 4.73
N VAL A 58 6.31 0.78 4.07
CA VAL A 58 6.27 2.21 4.43
C VAL A 58 4.83 2.54 4.80
N LEU A 59 4.62 2.93 6.05
CA LEU A 59 3.31 3.27 6.59
C LEU A 59 3.25 4.77 6.86
N THR A 60 2.13 5.40 6.48
CA THR A 60 1.86 6.78 6.86
C THR A 60 0.55 6.86 7.63
N TYR A 61 0.51 7.66 8.68
CA TYR A 61 -0.65 7.79 9.55
C TYR A 61 -0.63 9.14 10.28
N LYS A 62 -1.75 9.50 10.92
CA LYS A 62 -1.77 10.67 11.81
C LYS A 62 -0.99 10.36 13.08
N GLU A 63 -0.21 11.30 13.55
CA GLU A 63 0.63 11.10 14.74
C GLU A 63 -0.20 10.73 15.98
N ASN A 64 -1.44 11.21 16.10
CA ASN A 64 -2.32 10.86 17.21
C ASN A 64 -2.80 9.41 17.16
N GLU A 65 -2.57 8.70 16.05
CA GLU A 65 -2.88 7.26 15.89
C GLU A 65 -1.67 6.37 16.15
N LYS A 66 -0.55 6.94 16.55
CA LYS A 66 0.72 6.22 16.75
C LYS A 66 0.58 4.98 17.63
N ASN A 67 -0.16 5.08 18.73
CA ASN A 67 -0.30 3.96 19.66
C ASN A 67 -1.07 2.80 19.01
N HIS A 68 -2.13 3.09 18.25
CA HIS A 68 -2.90 2.07 17.54
C HIS A 68 -2.07 1.38 16.48
N VAL A 69 -1.28 2.16 15.72
CA VAL A 69 -0.39 1.62 14.69
C VAL A 69 0.70 0.77 15.33
N SER A 70 1.30 1.25 16.41
CA SER A 70 2.32 0.51 17.15
C SER A 70 1.80 -0.83 17.68
N ASP A 71 0.59 -0.86 18.22
CA ASP A 71 -0.04 -2.08 18.71
C ASP A 71 -0.26 -3.08 17.58
N LEU A 72 -0.70 -2.60 16.42
CA LEU A 72 -0.90 -3.46 15.24
C LEU A 72 0.42 -4.03 14.74
N VAL A 73 1.44 -3.19 14.61
CA VAL A 73 2.78 -3.60 14.14
C VAL A 73 3.41 -4.59 15.14
N HIS A 74 3.21 -4.37 16.43
CA HIS A 74 3.77 -5.24 17.47
C HIS A 74 3.29 -6.69 17.36
N LYS A 75 2.12 -6.95 16.79
CA LYS A 75 1.64 -8.32 16.55
C LYS A 75 2.55 -9.11 15.62
N TYR A 76 3.38 -8.42 14.84
CA TYR A 76 4.31 -9.03 13.88
C TYR A 76 5.77 -8.89 14.30
N LYS A 77 6.03 -8.62 15.58
CA LYS A 77 7.38 -8.37 16.11
C LYS A 77 8.39 -9.47 15.77
N ASP A 78 7.92 -10.72 15.70
CA ASP A 78 8.80 -11.86 15.48
C ASP A 78 9.40 -11.90 14.06
N ILE A 79 8.76 -11.23 13.11
CA ILE A 79 9.22 -11.19 11.72
C ILE A 79 9.83 -9.83 11.33
N ILE A 80 9.75 -8.84 12.22
CA ILE A 80 10.32 -7.51 11.98
C ILE A 80 11.81 -7.52 12.34
N LYS A 81 12.63 -7.08 11.39
CA LYS A 81 14.08 -6.99 11.56
C LYS A 81 14.54 -5.58 11.89
N THR A 82 13.91 -4.59 11.31
CA THR A 82 14.27 -3.18 11.48
C THR A 82 13.01 -2.34 11.44
N GLU A 83 12.95 -1.34 12.30
CA GLU A 83 11.85 -0.41 12.35
C GLU A 83 12.40 1.00 12.59
N VAL A 84 11.97 1.94 11.75
CA VAL A 84 12.34 3.35 11.88
C VAL A 84 11.05 4.15 11.90
N HIS A 85 10.92 5.00 12.90
CA HIS A 85 9.79 5.91 13.03
C HIS A 85 10.25 7.34 12.79
N HIS A 86 9.51 8.05 11.94
CA HIS A 86 9.74 9.46 11.66
C HIS A 86 8.44 10.24 11.87
N HIS A 87 8.57 11.39 12.50
CA HIS A 87 7.45 12.28 12.80
C HIS A 87 7.66 13.60 12.06
N SER A 88 6.62 14.09 11.36
CA SER A 88 6.71 15.34 10.62
C SER A 88 5.32 15.94 10.41
N TYR A 89 5.13 17.20 10.83
CA TYR A 89 3.92 17.98 10.59
C TYR A 89 2.62 17.26 10.96
N GLY A 90 2.60 16.61 12.13
CA GLY A 90 1.42 15.91 12.61
C GLY A 90 1.19 14.54 11.98
N SER A 91 2.09 14.10 11.13
CA SER A 91 2.05 12.78 10.50
C SER A 91 3.17 11.90 11.00
N GLY A 92 2.90 10.61 11.12
CA GLY A 92 3.89 9.59 11.40
C GLY A 92 4.22 8.79 10.15
N VAL A 93 5.47 8.39 10.01
CA VAL A 93 5.94 7.50 8.96
C VAL A 93 6.76 6.39 9.62
N ASP A 94 6.35 5.15 9.40
CA ASP A 94 7.13 3.98 9.84
C ASP A 94 7.70 3.28 8.63
N ILE A 95 8.98 2.98 8.71
CA ILE A 95 9.68 2.14 7.72
C ILE A 95 10.01 0.84 8.43
N ILE A 96 9.48 -0.26 7.92
CA ILE A 96 9.58 -1.57 8.57
C ILE A 96 10.21 -2.56 7.59
N ILE A 97 11.31 -3.19 8.01
CA ILE A 97 11.91 -4.28 7.24
C ILE A 97 11.52 -5.59 7.92
N SER A 98 10.81 -6.43 7.20
CA SER A 98 10.32 -7.72 7.68
C SER A 98 10.92 -8.85 6.86
N SER A 99 11.17 -9.98 7.49
CA SER A 99 11.70 -11.17 6.82
C SER A 99 10.97 -12.39 7.36
N SER A 100 10.33 -13.13 6.52
CA SER A 100 9.59 -14.34 6.89
C SER A 100 9.15 -15.10 5.65
N ASP A 101 8.47 -16.22 5.87
CA ASP A 101 7.73 -16.90 4.83
C ASP A 101 6.73 -15.94 4.16
N ALA A 102 6.54 -16.10 2.85
CA ALA A 102 5.70 -15.23 2.06
C ALA A 102 4.26 -15.14 2.59
N ASP A 103 3.71 -16.23 3.14
CA ASP A 103 2.37 -16.20 3.71
C ASP A 103 2.28 -15.26 4.92
N ASN A 104 3.28 -15.24 5.77
CA ASN A 104 3.33 -14.33 6.92
C ASN A 104 3.45 -12.88 6.48
N ILE A 105 4.24 -12.60 5.45
CA ILE A 105 4.38 -11.26 4.90
C ILE A 105 3.05 -10.81 4.29
N ARG A 106 2.35 -11.67 3.55
CA ARG A 106 1.02 -11.36 3.02
C ARG A 106 0.00 -11.05 4.12
N LYS A 107 0.02 -11.82 5.22
CA LYS A 107 -0.87 -11.56 6.37
C LYS A 107 -0.59 -10.19 6.98
N MET A 108 0.67 -9.85 7.17
CA MET A 108 1.07 -8.55 7.68
C MET A 108 0.61 -7.43 6.76
N PHE A 109 0.87 -7.54 5.47
CA PHE A 109 0.44 -6.56 4.47
C PHE A 109 -1.08 -6.34 4.50
N SER A 110 -1.86 -7.42 4.50
CA SER A 110 -3.32 -7.34 4.55
C SER A 110 -3.84 -6.67 5.82
N SER A 111 -3.24 -6.99 6.97
CA SER A 111 -3.61 -6.37 8.26
C SER A 111 -3.31 -4.88 8.27
N LEU A 112 -2.15 -4.49 7.75
CA LEU A 112 -1.76 -3.08 7.69
C LEU A 112 -2.70 -2.29 6.76
N ARG A 113 -3.02 -2.84 5.59
CA ARG A 113 -3.91 -2.18 4.64
C ARG A 113 -5.36 -2.08 5.12
N ALA A 114 -5.81 -3.05 5.89
CA ALA A 114 -7.18 -3.05 6.42
C ALA A 114 -7.36 -2.06 7.57
N SER A 115 -6.30 -1.58 8.17
CA SER A 115 -6.37 -0.69 9.33
C SER A 115 -6.89 0.69 8.95
N LYS A 116 -7.89 1.16 9.70
CA LYS A 116 -8.43 2.52 9.55
C LYS A 116 -7.48 3.60 10.07
N CYS A 117 -6.50 3.22 10.89
CA CYS A 117 -5.54 4.14 11.50
C CYS A 117 -4.37 4.47 10.57
N ILE A 118 -4.21 3.75 9.47
CA ILE A 118 -3.11 3.92 8.54
C ILE A 118 -3.63 4.52 7.23
N TYR A 119 -3.06 5.65 6.81
CA TYR A 119 -3.43 6.31 5.56
C TYR A 119 -2.98 5.54 4.34
N SER A 120 -1.72 5.15 4.34
CA SER A 120 -1.14 4.48 3.20
C SER A 120 -0.17 3.40 3.64
N VAL A 121 -0.15 2.32 2.88
CA VAL A 121 0.78 1.22 3.03
C VAL A 121 1.38 0.96 1.66
N SER A 122 2.69 1.11 1.54
CA SER A 122 3.42 0.68 0.37
C SER A 122 4.45 -0.35 0.76
N TYR A 123 4.91 -1.13 -0.22
CA TYR A 123 5.90 -2.16 0.04
C TYR A 123 6.88 -2.30 -1.12
N SER A 124 8.04 -2.89 -0.81
CA SER A 124 9.00 -3.36 -1.80
C SER A 124 9.57 -4.68 -1.36
N LEU A 125 9.62 -5.66 -2.25
CA LEU A 125 10.30 -6.93 -1.99
C LEU A 125 11.79 -6.75 -2.25
N LEU A 126 12.62 -7.11 -1.27
CA LEU A 126 14.06 -6.91 -1.35
C LEU A 126 14.80 -8.11 -1.91
N GLY A 127 14.40 -9.29 -1.51
CA GLY A 127 15.05 -10.51 -1.92
C GLY A 127 14.12 -11.68 -1.85
N LYS A 128 14.37 -12.66 -2.70
CA LYS A 128 13.64 -13.92 -2.74
C LYS A 128 14.66 -15.04 -2.65
N GLU A 129 14.41 -15.99 -1.78
CA GLU A 129 15.17 -17.22 -1.70
C GLU A 129 14.35 -18.40 -2.23
#